data_afa09a3c0c423ddc69a55278761267f8
#
_entry.id   afa09a3c0c423ddc69a55278761267f8
#
_cell.length_a   1.000
_cell.length_b   1.000
_cell.length_c   1.000
_cell.angle_alpha   90.00
_cell.angle_beta   90.00
_cell.angle_gamma   90.00
#
_symmetry.space_group_name_H-M   'P 1'
#
loop_
_entity.id
_entity.type
_entity.pdbx_description
1 polymer ?
#
loop_
_entity_poly.entity_id
_entity_poly.type
_entity_poly.pdbx_seq_one_letter_code
_entity_poly.pdbx_strand_id
1 'polypeptide(L)'
;MSDMPERLYFAYGSNINLDQMAFRCPAAQVVSPVTLNGYRLLFRGVATIVPDPVAQVKGLLWKLTPECERALDHYEGYPGLYEKQDVTVMDRVGNKYTSMVYVMTRSLDRPPQYPYPSYYAGIVRGYEQNGIPRKTLDEAMDHCKREVAEHERLHGSFLRSDMAGKPKSAKKPKGYER
;
A
#
# COMPACT_ATOMS: atom_id res chain seq x y z
N MET A 1 16.49 -29.46 -6.74
CA MET A 1 16.17 -28.03 -6.51
C MET A 1 14.69 -27.86 -6.70
N SER A 2 13.97 -27.60 -5.63
CA SER A 2 12.55 -27.33 -5.75
C SER A 2 12.38 -25.96 -6.35
N ASP A 3 11.92 -25.88 -7.60
CA ASP A 3 11.35 -24.67 -8.15
C ASP A 3 10.08 -24.32 -7.35
N MET A 4 10.28 -23.62 -6.23
CA MET A 4 9.16 -22.98 -5.58
C MET A 4 8.60 -21.93 -6.54
N PRO A 5 7.32 -21.97 -6.86
CA PRO A 5 6.77 -21.06 -7.86
C PRO A 5 6.97 -19.63 -7.40
N GLU A 6 7.55 -18.82 -8.29
CA GLU A 6 7.63 -17.38 -8.13
C GLU A 6 6.23 -16.80 -8.00
N ARG A 7 6.05 -15.87 -7.07
CA ARG A 7 4.75 -15.30 -6.79
C ARG A 7 4.67 -13.87 -7.28
N LEU A 8 3.60 -13.55 -7.98
CA LEU A 8 3.31 -12.16 -8.37
C LEU A 8 2.67 -11.42 -7.20
N TYR A 9 3.11 -10.20 -7.01
CA TYR A 9 2.67 -9.31 -5.93
C TYR A 9 2.33 -7.93 -6.47
N PHE A 10 1.13 -7.45 -6.17
CA PHE A 10 0.66 -6.10 -6.50
C PHE A 10 0.92 -5.16 -5.33
N ALA A 11 1.82 -4.20 -5.54
CA ALA A 11 2.14 -3.13 -4.60
C ALA A 11 1.40 -1.85 -4.98
N TYR A 12 0.64 -1.29 -4.07
CA TYR A 12 -0.11 -0.04 -4.26
C TYR A 12 0.28 1.07 -3.27
N GLY A 13 1.08 0.76 -2.26
CA GLY A 13 1.55 1.68 -1.23
C GLY A 13 3.06 1.86 -1.26
N SER A 14 3.70 1.79 -0.09
CA SER A 14 5.14 2.06 0.04
C SER A 14 6.04 1.12 -0.78
N ASN A 15 5.59 -0.08 -1.10
CA ASN A 15 6.35 -1.06 -1.88
C ASN A 15 6.35 -0.80 -3.40
N ILE A 16 5.73 0.28 -3.86
CA ILE A 16 5.97 0.84 -5.20
C ILE A 16 7.36 1.48 -5.27
N ASN A 17 7.86 1.98 -4.15
CA ASN A 17 9.16 2.64 -4.06
C ASN A 17 10.30 1.63 -4.25
N LEU A 18 11.09 1.82 -5.30
CA LEU A 18 12.16 0.90 -5.68
C LEU A 18 13.28 0.82 -4.63
N ASP A 19 13.60 1.95 -3.99
CA ASP A 19 14.65 2.00 -2.97
C ASP A 19 14.22 1.24 -1.70
N GLN A 20 12.97 1.38 -1.31
CA GLN A 20 12.42 0.66 -0.16
C GLN A 20 12.35 -0.85 -0.42
N MET A 21 11.92 -1.26 -1.61
CA MET A 21 11.89 -2.68 -1.96
C MET A 21 13.27 -3.28 -2.10
N ALA A 22 14.25 -2.54 -2.61
CA ALA A 22 15.65 -3.00 -2.66
C ALA A 22 16.19 -3.31 -1.25
N PHE A 23 15.73 -2.58 -0.24
CA PHE A 23 16.09 -2.84 1.15
C PHE A 23 15.31 -4.02 1.75
N ARG A 24 13.98 -4.06 1.53
CA ARG A 24 13.09 -5.08 2.14
C ARG A 24 13.21 -6.44 1.47
N CYS A 25 13.33 -6.45 0.16
CA CYS A 25 13.28 -7.64 -0.68
C CYS A 25 14.26 -7.50 -1.86
N PRO A 26 15.57 -7.59 -1.63
CA PRO A 26 16.56 -7.34 -2.69
C PRO A 26 16.44 -8.30 -3.88
N ALA A 27 15.85 -9.48 -3.70
CA ALA A 27 15.64 -10.46 -4.77
C ALA A 27 14.34 -10.26 -5.57
N ALA A 28 13.48 -9.31 -5.17
CA ALA A 28 12.26 -9.01 -5.90
C ALA A 28 12.58 -8.35 -7.25
N GLN A 29 11.80 -8.69 -8.27
CA GLN A 29 11.96 -8.16 -9.62
C GLN A 29 10.70 -7.42 -10.05
N VAL A 30 10.87 -6.23 -10.62
CA VAL A 30 9.77 -5.47 -11.24
C VAL A 30 9.30 -6.20 -12.49
N VAL A 31 7.99 -6.38 -12.60
CA VAL A 31 7.36 -6.89 -13.82
C VAL A 31 6.84 -5.73 -14.67
N SER A 32 5.92 -4.93 -14.13
CA SER A 32 5.29 -3.84 -14.87
C SER A 32 4.45 -2.94 -13.95
N PRO A 33 4.29 -1.66 -14.26
CA PRO A 33 3.16 -0.89 -13.76
C PRO A 33 1.83 -1.50 -14.20
N VAL A 34 0.88 -1.61 -13.28
CA VAL A 34 -0.42 -2.24 -13.50
C VAL A 34 -1.57 -1.46 -12.86
N THR A 35 -2.78 -1.78 -13.27
CA THR A 35 -4.02 -1.22 -12.74
C THR A 35 -4.90 -2.34 -12.18
N LEU A 36 -5.41 -2.11 -10.98
CA LEU A 36 -6.46 -2.92 -10.36
C LEU A 36 -7.80 -2.18 -10.49
N ASN A 37 -8.71 -2.72 -11.27
CA ASN A 37 -10.07 -2.19 -11.40
C ASN A 37 -10.99 -2.72 -10.30
N GLY A 38 -12.00 -1.93 -9.94
CA GLY A 38 -12.99 -2.33 -8.96
C GLY A 38 -12.57 -2.14 -7.50
N TYR A 39 -11.52 -1.36 -7.27
CA TYR A 39 -11.01 -1.01 -5.95
C TYR A 39 -10.63 0.45 -5.89
N ARG A 40 -10.66 1.00 -4.69
CA ARG A 40 -10.24 2.37 -4.37
C ARG A 40 -9.11 2.35 -3.35
N LEU A 41 -8.11 3.21 -3.55
CA LEU A 41 -7.05 3.45 -2.57
C LEU A 41 -7.59 4.25 -1.39
N LEU A 42 -7.28 3.80 -0.19
CA LEU A 42 -7.76 4.38 1.07
C LEU A 42 -6.59 4.59 2.04
N PHE A 43 -6.60 5.71 2.76
CA PHE A 43 -5.63 5.96 3.82
C PHE A 43 -6.26 5.81 5.21
N ARG A 44 -5.58 5.05 6.06
CA ARG A 44 -5.86 4.88 7.49
C ARG A 44 -4.54 4.97 8.28
N GLY A 45 -3.80 6.09 8.08
CA GLY A 45 -2.42 6.26 8.52
C GLY A 45 -1.41 5.61 7.58
N VAL A 46 -1.74 4.46 7.04
CA VAL A 46 -1.07 3.76 5.94
C VAL A 46 -2.08 3.43 4.84
N ALA A 47 -1.58 3.02 3.68
CA ALA A 47 -2.44 2.72 2.54
C ALA A 47 -3.11 1.35 2.68
N THR A 48 -4.34 1.27 2.22
CA THR A 48 -5.06 0.03 1.93
C THR A 48 -5.96 0.22 0.72
N ILE A 49 -6.64 -0.83 0.30
CA ILE A 49 -7.63 -0.78 -0.78
C ILE A 49 -8.96 -1.34 -0.29
N VAL A 50 -10.03 -0.82 -0.84
CA VAL A 50 -11.39 -1.28 -0.57
C VAL A 50 -12.17 -1.45 -1.89
N PRO A 51 -13.12 -2.41 -1.95
CA PRO A 51 -13.95 -2.56 -3.15
C PRO A 51 -14.70 -1.27 -3.49
N ASP A 52 -14.63 -0.88 -4.75
CA ASP A 52 -15.38 0.23 -5.32
C ASP A 52 -15.53 -0.01 -6.83
N PRO A 53 -16.74 -0.33 -7.34
CA PRO A 53 -16.93 -0.78 -8.72
C PRO A 53 -16.60 0.27 -9.79
N VAL A 54 -16.54 1.55 -9.42
CA VAL A 54 -16.25 2.65 -10.34
C VAL A 54 -14.83 3.20 -10.22
N ALA A 55 -14.04 2.68 -9.31
CA ALA A 55 -12.68 3.14 -9.04
C ALA A 55 -11.61 2.18 -9.59
N GLN A 56 -10.38 2.65 -9.58
CA GLN A 56 -9.20 1.87 -9.92
C GLN A 56 -8.02 2.29 -9.06
N VAL A 57 -7.11 1.35 -8.85
CA VAL A 57 -5.86 1.56 -8.12
C VAL A 57 -4.69 1.32 -9.04
N LYS A 58 -3.76 2.26 -9.10
CA LYS A 58 -2.49 2.11 -9.81
C LYS A 58 -1.43 1.55 -8.88
N GLY A 59 -0.54 0.76 -9.41
CA GLY A 59 0.56 0.21 -8.66
C GLY A 59 1.60 -0.50 -9.50
N LEU A 60 2.43 -1.26 -8.85
CA LEU A 60 3.55 -1.97 -9.45
C LEU A 60 3.43 -3.47 -9.20
N LEU A 61 3.61 -4.25 -10.25
CA LEU A 61 3.63 -5.70 -10.17
C LEU A 61 5.07 -6.18 -9.96
N TRP A 62 5.27 -6.94 -8.91
CA TRP A 62 6.53 -7.55 -8.52
C TRP A 62 6.48 -9.07 -8.65
N LYS A 63 7.62 -9.65 -8.93
CA LYS A 63 7.88 -11.07 -8.86
C LYS A 63 8.69 -11.36 -7.60
N LEU A 64 8.16 -12.19 -6.72
CA LEU A 64 8.73 -12.48 -5.41
C LEU A 64 9.31 -13.88 -5.35
N THR A 65 10.42 -14.01 -4.63
CA THR A 65 10.89 -15.31 -4.10
C THR A 65 10.11 -15.65 -2.81
N PRO A 66 10.10 -16.92 -2.36
CA PRO A 66 9.53 -17.27 -1.07
C PRO A 66 10.12 -16.51 0.12
N GLU A 67 11.42 -16.21 0.09
CA GLU A 67 12.09 -15.40 1.12
C GLU A 67 11.57 -13.97 1.13
N CYS A 68 11.37 -13.37 -0.05
CA CYS A 68 10.78 -12.04 -0.19
C CYS A 68 9.36 -12.00 0.38
N GLU A 69 8.54 -13.00 0.08
CA GLU A 69 7.16 -13.07 0.61
C GLU A 69 7.17 -13.16 2.14
N ARG A 70 8.02 -13.98 2.73
CA ARG A 70 8.15 -14.07 4.20
C ARG A 70 8.59 -12.74 4.83
N ALA A 71 9.52 -12.05 4.21
CA ALA A 71 9.96 -10.74 4.68
C ALA A 71 8.84 -9.70 4.61
N LEU A 72 8.05 -9.69 3.54
CA LEU A 72 6.88 -8.82 3.39
C LEU A 72 5.77 -9.19 4.37
N ASP A 73 5.50 -10.46 4.60
CA ASP A 73 4.54 -10.93 5.59
C ASP A 73 4.85 -10.36 6.98
N HIS A 74 6.11 -10.38 7.34
CA HIS A 74 6.56 -9.83 8.61
C HIS A 74 6.43 -8.30 8.64
N TYR A 75 6.82 -7.63 7.58
CA TYR A 75 6.73 -6.17 7.45
C TYR A 75 5.27 -5.68 7.52
N GLU A 76 4.35 -6.37 6.85
CA GLU A 76 2.93 -6.02 6.80
C GLU A 76 2.15 -6.45 8.07
N GLY A 77 2.76 -7.23 8.96
CA GLY A 77 2.07 -7.80 10.12
C GLY A 77 0.99 -8.80 9.72
N TYR A 78 1.26 -9.60 8.68
CA TYR A 78 0.38 -10.67 8.23
C TYR A 78 0.37 -11.81 9.27
N PRO A 79 -0.78 -12.39 9.60
CA PRO A 79 -2.14 -12.13 9.08
C PRO A 79 -2.96 -11.12 9.92
N GLY A 80 -2.37 -10.48 10.93
CA GLY A 80 -3.09 -9.65 11.90
C GLY A 80 -3.52 -8.28 11.35
N LEU A 81 -2.56 -7.44 10.94
CA LEU A 81 -2.84 -6.09 10.44
C LEU A 81 -3.28 -6.10 8.97
N TYR A 82 -2.64 -6.92 8.16
CA TYR A 82 -2.98 -7.14 6.76
C TYR A 82 -3.26 -8.63 6.50
N GLU A 83 -4.17 -8.88 5.60
CA GLU A 83 -4.46 -10.21 5.06
C GLU A 83 -4.07 -10.26 3.58
N LYS A 84 -3.96 -11.46 3.02
CA LYS A 84 -3.67 -11.68 1.61
C LYS A 84 -4.94 -12.00 0.84
N GLN A 85 -5.04 -11.42 -0.35
CA GLN A 85 -6.09 -11.73 -1.33
C GLN A 85 -5.44 -11.94 -2.69
N ASP A 86 -6.11 -12.67 -3.57
CA ASP A 86 -5.76 -12.74 -4.97
C ASP A 86 -6.62 -11.75 -5.75
N VAL A 87 -5.97 -10.99 -6.62
CA VAL A 87 -6.62 -10.01 -7.49
C VAL A 87 -6.11 -10.15 -8.92
N THR A 88 -6.90 -9.70 -9.88
CA THR A 88 -6.49 -9.61 -11.27
C THR A 88 -6.13 -8.17 -11.60
N VAL A 89 -4.90 -7.95 -12.02
CA VAL A 89 -4.38 -6.66 -12.46
C VAL A 89 -4.07 -6.66 -13.95
N MET A 90 -4.00 -5.49 -14.56
CA MET A 90 -3.79 -5.35 -15.99
C MET A 90 -2.67 -4.34 -16.26
N ASP A 91 -1.76 -4.69 -17.17
CA ASP A 91 -0.71 -3.78 -17.63
C ASP A 91 -1.23 -2.78 -18.69
N ARG A 92 -0.34 -1.90 -19.17
CA ARG A 92 -0.70 -0.82 -20.11
C ARG A 92 -1.12 -1.32 -21.48
N VAL A 93 -0.76 -2.54 -21.86
CA VAL A 93 -1.10 -3.15 -23.16
C VAL A 93 -2.22 -4.17 -23.06
N GLY A 94 -2.84 -4.32 -21.88
CA GLY A 94 -4.02 -5.14 -21.66
C GLY A 94 -3.74 -6.57 -21.21
N ASN A 95 -2.50 -6.95 -20.92
CA ASN A 95 -2.20 -8.26 -20.33
C ASN A 95 -2.72 -8.31 -18.89
N LYS A 96 -3.38 -9.42 -18.55
CA LYS A 96 -3.92 -9.67 -17.21
C LYS A 96 -3.03 -10.62 -16.43
N TYR A 97 -2.89 -10.33 -15.13
CA TYR A 97 -2.11 -11.12 -14.20
C TYR A 97 -2.91 -11.38 -12.94
N THR A 98 -2.91 -12.62 -12.46
CA THR A 98 -3.37 -12.92 -11.10
C THR A 98 -2.22 -12.73 -10.13
N SER A 99 -2.43 -11.88 -9.14
CA SER A 99 -1.39 -11.54 -8.17
C SER A 99 -1.92 -11.55 -6.74
N MET A 100 -1.02 -11.76 -5.80
CA MET A 100 -1.28 -11.55 -4.39
C MET A 100 -1.28 -10.06 -4.07
N VAL A 101 -2.12 -9.65 -3.13
CA VAL A 101 -2.14 -8.29 -2.57
C VAL A 101 -2.36 -8.35 -1.05
N TYR A 102 -1.71 -7.44 -0.33
CA TYR A 102 -2.01 -7.23 1.09
C TYR A 102 -3.13 -6.20 1.25
N VAL A 103 -4.13 -6.54 2.04
CA VAL A 103 -5.28 -5.68 2.32
C VAL A 103 -5.42 -5.54 3.83
N MET A 104 -5.56 -4.31 4.33
CA MET A 104 -5.74 -4.06 5.76
C MET A 104 -7.02 -4.71 6.27
N THR A 105 -6.88 -5.48 7.34
CA THR A 105 -8.03 -6.09 8.01
C THR A 105 -8.89 -5.01 8.67
N ARG A 106 -10.22 -5.09 8.46
CA ARG A 106 -11.18 -4.17 9.09
C ARG A 106 -10.87 -2.69 8.89
N SER A 107 -10.41 -2.31 7.69
CA SER A 107 -9.99 -0.94 7.40
C SER A 107 -11.10 0.10 7.59
N LEU A 108 -12.35 -0.26 7.27
CA LEU A 108 -13.50 0.63 7.41
C LEU A 108 -13.96 0.81 8.87
N ASP A 109 -13.53 -0.06 9.79
CA ASP A 109 -13.77 0.09 11.22
C ASP A 109 -12.76 1.04 11.90
N ARG A 110 -11.72 1.44 11.17
CA ARG A 110 -10.70 2.36 11.65
C ARG A 110 -11.08 3.80 11.32
N PRO A 111 -10.81 4.77 12.23
CA PRO A 111 -11.06 6.18 11.91
C PRO A 111 -10.20 6.64 10.73
N PRO A 112 -10.71 7.59 9.90
CA PRO A 112 -9.90 8.23 8.89
C PRO A 112 -8.66 8.88 9.50
N GLN A 113 -7.52 8.69 8.85
CA GLN A 113 -6.24 9.23 9.31
C GLN A 113 -5.35 9.55 8.11
N TYR A 114 -4.75 10.74 8.13
CA TYR A 114 -3.75 11.11 7.14
C TYR A 114 -2.56 10.14 7.17
N PRO A 115 -1.98 9.82 6.03
CA PRO A 115 -0.69 9.13 6.00
C PRO A 115 0.40 10.01 6.60
N TYR A 116 1.37 9.40 7.25
CA TYR A 116 2.56 10.13 7.72
C TYR A 116 3.27 10.79 6.53
N PRO A 117 3.76 12.04 6.65
CA PRO A 117 4.36 12.75 5.53
C PRO A 117 5.51 12.01 4.84
N SER A 118 6.40 11.39 5.59
CA SER A 118 7.52 10.60 5.04
C SER A 118 7.05 9.33 4.31
N TYR A 119 6.02 8.68 4.83
CA TYR A 119 5.39 7.51 4.21
C TYR A 119 4.74 7.89 2.87
N TYR A 120 3.96 8.98 2.86
CA TYR A 120 3.32 9.48 1.64
C TYR A 120 4.35 9.93 0.59
N ALA A 121 5.40 10.66 1.02
CA ALA A 121 6.49 11.06 0.13
C ALA A 121 7.18 9.86 -0.52
N GLY A 122 7.35 8.77 0.22
CA GLY A 122 7.89 7.52 -0.31
C GLY A 122 7.00 6.90 -1.40
N ILE A 123 5.68 6.97 -1.25
CA ILE A 123 4.72 6.52 -2.29
C ILE A 123 4.81 7.42 -3.53
N VAL A 124 4.81 8.74 -3.35
CA VAL A 124 4.97 9.71 -4.47
C VAL A 124 6.22 9.41 -5.26
N ARG A 125 7.36 9.23 -4.58
CA ARG A 125 8.61 8.88 -5.25
C ARG A 125 8.50 7.56 -6.02
N GLY A 126 7.85 6.55 -5.47
CA GLY A 126 7.62 5.28 -6.17
C GLY A 126 6.79 5.44 -7.44
N TYR A 127 5.76 6.28 -7.43
CA TYR A 127 5.00 6.65 -8.63
C TYR A 127 5.91 7.30 -9.69
N GLU A 128 6.74 8.25 -9.28
CA GLU A 128 7.69 8.94 -10.17
C GLU A 128 8.73 7.97 -10.76
N GLN A 129 9.32 7.11 -9.93
CA GLN A 129 10.32 6.12 -10.36
C GLN A 129 9.80 5.18 -11.43
N ASN A 130 8.51 4.85 -11.39
CA ASN A 130 7.86 3.87 -12.27
C ASN A 130 7.00 4.52 -13.37
N GLY A 131 7.01 5.83 -13.48
CA GLY A 131 6.21 6.54 -14.48
C GLY A 131 4.71 6.33 -14.33
N ILE A 132 4.22 6.20 -13.10
CA ILE A 132 2.81 6.02 -12.79
C ILE A 132 2.16 7.40 -12.62
N PRO A 133 1.05 7.71 -13.34
CA PRO A 133 0.36 8.98 -13.18
C PRO A 133 -0.19 9.16 -11.76
N ARG A 134 -0.04 10.34 -11.18
CA ARG A 134 -0.42 10.63 -9.80
C ARG A 134 -1.92 10.79 -9.55
N LYS A 135 -2.73 10.83 -10.60
CA LYS A 135 -4.15 11.16 -10.49
C LYS A 135 -4.88 10.35 -9.41
N THR A 136 -4.77 9.02 -9.43
CA THR A 136 -5.45 8.15 -8.46
C THR A 136 -4.92 8.35 -7.03
N LEU A 137 -3.63 8.65 -6.87
CA LEU A 137 -3.03 8.95 -5.57
C LEU A 137 -3.54 10.30 -5.03
N ASP A 138 -3.59 11.32 -5.87
CA ASP A 138 -4.11 12.64 -5.49
C ASP A 138 -5.60 12.57 -5.13
N GLU A 139 -6.40 11.82 -5.88
CA GLU A 139 -7.81 11.55 -5.58
C GLU A 139 -7.98 10.83 -4.23
N ALA A 140 -7.12 9.86 -3.93
CA ALA A 140 -7.14 9.15 -2.64
C ALA A 140 -6.80 10.09 -1.47
N MET A 141 -5.84 10.99 -1.65
CA MET A 141 -5.52 12.01 -0.64
C MET A 141 -6.65 13.00 -0.44
N ASP A 142 -7.29 13.47 -1.51
CA ASP A 142 -8.44 14.36 -1.42
C ASP A 142 -9.63 13.69 -0.73
N HIS A 143 -9.85 12.41 -1.02
CA HIS A 143 -10.87 11.62 -0.31
C HIS A 143 -10.54 11.50 1.19
N CYS A 144 -9.29 11.23 1.54
CA CYS A 144 -8.84 11.19 2.94
C CYS A 144 -9.08 12.52 3.66
N LYS A 145 -8.80 13.65 3.02
CA LYS A 145 -9.08 14.98 3.57
C LYS A 145 -10.56 15.17 3.87
N ARG A 146 -11.44 14.75 2.98
CA ARG A 146 -12.89 14.82 3.19
C ARG A 146 -13.35 13.92 4.34
N GLU A 147 -12.85 12.70 4.41
CA GLU A 147 -13.16 11.76 5.50
C GLU A 147 -12.71 12.29 6.86
N VAL A 148 -11.49 12.84 6.94
CA VAL A 148 -10.94 13.41 8.19
C VAL A 148 -11.78 14.61 8.63
N ALA A 149 -12.11 15.52 7.69
CA ALA A 149 -12.94 16.69 8.00
C ALA A 149 -14.35 16.29 8.49
N GLU A 150 -14.98 15.31 7.87
CA GLU A 150 -16.28 14.79 8.29
C GLU A 150 -16.21 14.12 9.67
N HIS A 151 -15.16 13.34 9.91
CA HIS A 151 -14.96 12.70 11.20
C HIS A 151 -14.73 13.73 12.32
N GLU A 152 -13.94 14.79 12.07
CA GLU A 152 -13.75 15.90 13.01
C GLU A 152 -15.04 16.63 13.28
N ARG A 153 -15.87 16.88 12.27
CA ARG A 153 -17.17 17.51 12.41
C ARG A 153 -18.12 16.72 13.32
N LEU A 154 -18.08 15.38 13.21
CA LEU A 154 -18.96 14.48 13.98
C LEU A 154 -18.44 14.18 15.38
N HIS A 155 -17.14 14.18 15.59
CA HIS A 155 -16.49 13.70 16.82
C HIS A 155 -15.64 14.78 17.54
N GLY A 156 -15.57 16.01 17.01
CA GLY A 156 -14.81 17.12 17.57
C GLY A 156 -13.31 17.09 17.26
N SER A 157 -12.53 17.97 17.93
CA SER A 157 -11.14 18.28 17.58
C SER A 157 -10.10 17.19 17.94
N PHE A 158 -10.52 16.00 18.25
CA PHE A 158 -9.64 14.92 18.75
C PHE A 158 -8.49 14.59 17.77
N LEU A 159 -8.75 14.70 16.47
CA LEU A 159 -7.76 14.37 15.43
C LEU A 159 -6.73 15.49 15.16
N ARG A 160 -6.99 16.73 15.59
CA ARG A 160 -6.05 17.85 15.40
C ARG A 160 -4.84 17.77 16.28
N SER A 161 -4.98 17.22 17.50
CA SER A 161 -3.87 17.07 18.43
C SER A 161 -2.82 16.08 17.96
N ASP A 162 -3.23 15.06 17.19
CA ASP A 162 -2.32 14.04 16.65
C ASP A 162 -1.57 14.52 15.41
N MET A 163 -2.09 15.53 14.70
CA MET A 163 -1.41 16.14 13.54
C MET A 163 -0.31 17.13 13.95
N ALA A 164 -0.39 17.70 15.15
CA ALA A 164 0.61 18.61 15.71
C ALA A 164 1.67 17.87 16.55
N GLY A 165 1.43 16.63 16.92
CA GLY A 165 2.37 15.80 17.63
C GLY A 165 3.41 15.18 16.69
N LYS A 166 4.67 15.10 17.13
CA LYS A 166 5.68 14.28 16.48
C LYS A 166 5.09 12.90 16.19
N PRO A 167 5.34 12.30 15.01
CA PRO A 167 4.86 10.96 14.74
C PRO A 167 5.29 10.08 15.91
N LYS A 168 4.32 9.50 16.62
CA LYS A 168 4.62 8.37 17.49
C LYS A 168 5.28 7.38 16.55
N SER A 169 6.58 7.18 16.74
CA SER A 169 7.35 6.23 15.97
C SER A 169 6.50 4.97 15.87
N ALA A 170 6.11 4.62 14.65
CA ALA A 170 5.65 3.27 14.41
C ALA A 170 6.73 2.41 15.08
N LYS A 171 6.39 1.67 16.13
CA LYS A 171 7.34 0.77 16.76
C LYS A 171 7.91 -0.05 15.64
N LYS A 172 9.17 0.23 15.28
CA LYS A 172 9.91 -0.66 14.41
C LYS A 172 9.71 -2.04 14.99
N PRO A 173 9.25 -3.01 14.22
CA PRO A 173 9.26 -4.38 14.71
C PRO A 173 10.69 -4.63 15.20
N LYS A 174 10.84 -4.98 16.47
CA LYS A 174 12.12 -5.41 17.01
C LYS A 174 12.55 -6.62 16.18
N GLY A 175 13.56 -6.48 15.35
CA GLY A 175 14.07 -7.62 14.61
C GLY A 175 14.85 -7.36 13.33
N TYR A 176 15.14 -6.13 12.94
CA TYR A 176 16.07 -5.85 11.84
C TYR A 176 17.29 -5.07 12.33
N GLU A 177 18.01 -5.65 13.26
CA GLU A 177 19.45 -5.46 13.39
C GLU A 177 20.12 -6.72 12.83
N ARG A 178 20.53 -6.66 11.56
CA ARG A 178 21.78 -7.25 11.02
C ARG A 178 21.89 -6.95 9.54
#